data_6159c4c2b09c3c2353e2dc283bd3bb3b
#
_entry.id   6159c4c2b09c3c2353e2dc283bd3bb3b
#
_cell.length_a   1.000
_cell.length_b   1.000
_cell.length_c   1.000
_cell.angle_alpha   90.00
_cell.angle_beta   90.00
_cell.angle_gamma   90.00
#
_symmetry.space_group_name_H-M   'P 1'
#
loop_
_entity.id
_entity.type
_entity.pdbx_description
1 polymer ?
#
loop_
_entity_poly.entity_id
_entity_poly.type
_entity_poly.pdbx_seq_one_letter_code
_entity_poly.pdbx_strand_id
1 'polypeptide(L)'
;GRPPRPNRLARGVSGAGIEWVSGDGARRSPTRLAAMRIARFVDQAEPTYGIVEGPADADPSELSITALQGDPFFHGIQPTGTTHRLEDVRLVAPIIPRSKIVGVGRNWADHAKELGNEVPASPQFFLKPNTAVVGPNEPVTLPSWSDEVSYEAELAVVIGTICKDVPVSRVDDVVFGYTVGNDLTARDAQRTDLQWARAKGFDGACPLGPWIETELDVEPAGGLRITSRLDGETRQDGTTADMVFGVRELVAAASEMFTLLPGDVILTGTPGGVGTVQEGQRVEAEVEGIGILATVFRR
;
A
#
# COMPACT_ATOMS: atom_id res chain seq x y z
N GLY A 1 -11.44 61.75 -22.14
CA GLY A 1 -12.03 61.32 -20.91
C GLY A 1 -13.02 60.20 -21.16
N ARG A 2 -12.73 58.95 -20.67
CA ARG A 2 -13.67 57.83 -20.65
C ARG A 2 -14.37 57.82 -19.28
N PRO A 3 -15.67 57.55 -19.20
CA PRO A 3 -16.38 57.47 -17.94
C PRO A 3 -16.10 56.15 -17.20
N PRO A 4 -16.22 56.06 -15.85
CA PRO A 4 -15.97 54.85 -15.08
C PRO A 4 -17.08 53.83 -15.25
N ARG A 5 -16.73 52.52 -15.23
CA ARG A 5 -17.66 51.41 -15.29
C ARG A 5 -18.27 51.15 -13.88
N PRO A 6 -19.53 50.73 -13.79
CA PRO A 6 -20.19 50.50 -12.49
C PRO A 6 -19.70 49.17 -11.88
N ASN A 7 -19.54 49.23 -10.55
CA ASN A 7 -19.23 48.17 -9.65
C ASN A 7 -20.35 47.11 -9.65
N ARG A 8 -20.05 45.86 -10.08
CA ARG A 8 -20.98 44.72 -9.86
C ARG A 8 -20.72 44.10 -8.51
N LEU A 9 -21.67 44.26 -7.63
CA LEU A 9 -21.78 43.50 -6.39
C LEU A 9 -21.81 42.00 -6.69
N ALA A 10 -20.75 41.27 -6.34
CA ALA A 10 -20.74 39.82 -6.31
C ALA A 10 -21.53 39.34 -5.10
N ARG A 11 -22.59 38.60 -5.34
CA ARG A 11 -23.31 37.85 -4.31
C ARG A 11 -22.40 36.79 -3.76
N GLY A 12 -22.17 36.78 -2.43
CA GLY A 12 -21.43 35.75 -1.75
C GLY A 12 -22.17 34.42 -1.80
N VAL A 13 -21.48 33.41 -2.35
CA VAL A 13 -21.80 32.00 -2.14
C VAL A 13 -20.92 31.56 -0.99
N SER A 14 -21.52 31.28 0.17
CA SER A 14 -20.82 30.63 1.28
C SER A 14 -20.54 29.20 0.91
N GLY A 15 -19.40 28.93 0.29
CA GLY A 15 -18.87 27.60 0.12
C GLY A 15 -18.06 27.22 1.35
N ALA A 16 -18.39 26.09 1.97
CA ALA A 16 -17.55 25.48 3.00
C ALA A 16 -16.16 25.24 2.40
N GLY A 17 -15.20 26.07 2.79
CA GLY A 17 -13.83 25.96 2.33
C GLY A 17 -13.20 24.70 2.89
N ILE A 18 -12.58 23.89 2.00
CA ILE A 18 -11.67 22.84 2.40
C ILE A 18 -10.45 23.52 3.02
N GLU A 19 -10.32 23.46 4.34
CA GLU A 19 -9.14 23.99 5.02
C GLU A 19 -7.96 23.02 4.83
N TRP A 20 -6.97 23.47 4.09
CA TRP A 20 -5.70 22.78 3.93
C TRP A 20 -4.91 22.88 5.24
N VAL A 21 -4.35 21.76 5.70
CA VAL A 21 -3.39 21.76 6.82
C VAL A 21 -2.06 22.31 6.30
N SER A 22 -1.90 23.64 6.33
CA SER A 22 -0.61 24.30 6.20
C SER A 22 0.11 24.28 7.56
N GLY A 23 1.40 23.97 7.55
CA GLY A 23 2.20 23.62 8.72
C GLY A 23 2.48 24.73 9.74
N ASP A 24 1.47 25.29 10.40
CA ASP A 24 1.61 26.04 11.66
C ASP A 24 0.23 26.27 12.28
N GLY A 25 -0.28 25.28 12.95
CA GLY A 25 -1.47 25.40 13.76
C GLY A 25 -1.58 24.20 14.68
N ALA A 26 -1.38 24.43 15.98
CA ALA A 26 -1.59 23.42 17.01
C ALA A 26 -3.05 22.94 16.98
N ARG A 27 -3.34 21.96 16.13
CA ARG A 27 -4.56 21.15 16.20
C ARG A 27 -4.22 19.87 16.96
N ARG A 28 -5.17 19.38 17.74
CA ARG A 28 -5.05 18.12 18.49
C ARG A 28 -4.48 17.07 17.57
N SER A 29 -3.39 16.42 18.00
CA SER A 29 -2.87 15.20 17.37
C SER A 29 -4.06 14.29 17.13
N PRO A 30 -4.22 13.70 15.93
CA PRO A 30 -5.19 12.62 15.76
C PRO A 30 -4.89 11.59 16.86
N THR A 31 -5.93 11.16 17.57
CA THR A 31 -5.79 10.10 18.58
C THR A 31 -5.18 8.91 17.84
N ARG A 32 -3.92 8.58 18.15
CA ARG A 32 -3.24 7.43 17.56
C ARG A 32 -4.16 6.23 17.79
N LEU A 33 -4.47 5.50 16.72
CA LEU A 33 -5.30 4.31 16.80
C LEU A 33 -4.59 3.30 17.73
N ALA A 34 -5.31 2.58 18.57
CA ALA A 34 -4.72 1.42 19.26
C ALA A 34 -4.25 0.41 18.19
N ALA A 35 -3.26 -0.42 18.52
CA ALA A 35 -2.78 -1.49 17.63
C ALA A 35 -3.95 -2.35 17.14
N MET A 36 -4.21 -2.32 15.85
CA MET A 36 -5.32 -3.03 15.22
C MET A 36 -4.91 -3.57 13.87
N ARG A 37 -5.41 -4.76 13.56
CA ARG A 37 -5.34 -5.36 12.22
C ARG A 37 -6.66 -5.12 11.52
N ILE A 38 -6.68 -4.25 10.54
CA ILE A 38 -7.88 -3.90 9.77
C ILE A 38 -7.86 -4.68 8.46
N ALA A 39 -8.79 -5.62 8.32
CA ALA A 39 -8.98 -6.39 7.10
C ALA A 39 -10.26 -5.98 6.38
N ARG A 40 -10.34 -6.38 5.11
CA ARG A 40 -11.57 -6.32 4.34
C ARG A 40 -11.92 -7.74 3.90
N PHE A 41 -13.19 -8.12 4.07
CA PHE A 41 -13.61 -9.51 3.89
C PHE A 41 -15.00 -9.62 3.29
N VAL A 42 -15.30 -10.80 2.76
CA VAL A 42 -16.63 -11.21 2.28
C VAL A 42 -17.03 -12.46 3.05
N ASP A 43 -18.20 -12.45 3.65
CA ASP A 43 -18.86 -13.63 4.20
C ASP A 43 -19.84 -14.26 3.18
N GLN A 44 -20.96 -13.64 2.93
CA GLN A 44 -21.97 -14.04 1.92
C GLN A 44 -22.54 -12.83 1.17
N ALA A 45 -22.05 -11.64 1.45
CA ALA A 45 -22.60 -10.37 0.97
C ALA A 45 -21.49 -9.51 0.32
N GLU A 46 -21.71 -8.21 0.29
CA GLU A 46 -20.75 -7.24 -0.19
C GLU A 46 -19.51 -7.16 0.74
N PRO A 47 -18.33 -6.85 0.20
CA PRO A 47 -17.14 -6.68 1.00
C PRO A 47 -17.30 -5.64 2.10
N THR A 48 -16.97 -6.02 3.35
CA THR A 48 -16.97 -5.14 4.51
C THR A 48 -15.63 -5.10 5.20
N TYR A 49 -15.39 -4.10 6.04
CA TYR A 49 -14.20 -4.01 6.88
C TYR A 49 -14.43 -4.71 8.22
N GLY A 50 -13.33 -5.15 8.84
CA GLY A 50 -13.36 -5.73 10.19
C GLY A 50 -12.01 -5.62 10.89
N ILE A 51 -12.05 -5.78 12.21
CA ILE A 51 -10.87 -5.88 13.06
C ILE A 51 -10.54 -7.35 13.22
N VAL A 52 -9.33 -7.75 12.89
CA VAL A 52 -8.83 -9.12 13.12
C VAL A 52 -8.26 -9.19 14.53
N GLU A 53 -8.78 -10.14 15.32
CA GLU A 53 -8.45 -10.34 16.73
C GLU A 53 -7.84 -11.73 16.95
N GLY A 54 -6.93 -11.83 17.91
CA GLY A 54 -6.18 -13.04 18.26
C GLY A 54 -4.66 -12.79 18.22
N PRO A 55 -3.81 -13.78 18.58
CA PRO A 55 -2.36 -13.66 18.54
C PRO A 55 -1.85 -13.31 17.13
N ALA A 56 -0.72 -12.59 17.05
CA ALA A 56 -0.19 -12.13 15.76
C ALA A 56 0.35 -13.28 14.88
N ASP A 57 0.83 -14.34 15.52
CA ASP A 57 1.43 -15.53 14.93
C ASP A 57 0.50 -16.75 14.93
N ALA A 58 -0.79 -16.53 15.25
CA ALA A 58 -1.77 -17.62 15.31
C ALA A 58 -2.17 -18.11 13.92
N ASP A 59 -2.56 -19.38 13.86
CA ASP A 59 -3.21 -19.95 12.69
C ASP A 59 -4.54 -19.21 12.41
N PRO A 60 -4.95 -19.00 11.15
CA PRO A 60 -6.23 -18.37 10.81
C PRO A 60 -7.45 -18.99 11.50
N SER A 61 -7.39 -20.27 11.86
CA SER A 61 -8.44 -20.96 12.63
C SER A 61 -8.59 -20.47 14.08
N GLU A 62 -7.56 -19.82 14.63
CA GLU A 62 -7.53 -19.24 15.98
C GLU A 62 -7.86 -17.75 15.98
N LEU A 63 -8.03 -17.15 14.80
CA LEU A 63 -8.33 -15.74 14.63
C LEU A 63 -9.83 -15.53 14.40
N SER A 64 -10.31 -14.37 14.84
CA SER A 64 -11.65 -13.89 14.56
C SER A 64 -11.60 -12.52 13.87
N ILE A 65 -12.70 -12.15 13.20
CA ILE A 65 -12.86 -10.84 12.60
C ILE A 65 -14.18 -10.22 13.02
N THR A 66 -14.12 -9.06 13.67
CA THR A 66 -15.30 -8.29 14.09
C THR A 66 -15.61 -7.21 13.06
N ALA A 67 -16.79 -7.30 12.43
CA ALA A 67 -17.21 -6.38 11.37
C ALA A 67 -17.29 -4.91 11.85
N LEU A 68 -16.93 -3.98 10.97
CA LEU A 68 -17.02 -2.54 11.18
C LEU A 68 -18.27 -1.95 10.50
N GLN A 69 -18.76 -0.86 11.07
CA GLN A 69 -19.84 -0.06 10.48
C GLN A 69 -19.27 0.87 9.40
N GLY A 70 -19.16 0.36 8.17
CA GLY A 70 -18.69 1.14 7.02
C GLY A 70 -17.17 1.21 6.87
N ASP A 71 -16.72 2.15 6.06
CA ASP A 71 -15.31 2.33 5.69
C ASP A 71 -14.55 3.09 6.79
N PRO A 72 -13.51 2.51 7.41
CA PRO A 72 -12.80 3.12 8.54
C PRO A 72 -12.08 4.43 8.18
N PHE A 73 -11.77 4.67 6.92
CA PHE A 73 -11.16 5.92 6.47
C PHE A 73 -12.12 7.12 6.53
N PHE A 74 -13.43 6.89 6.60
CA PHE A 74 -14.45 7.95 6.58
C PHE A 74 -15.37 7.92 7.80
N HIS A 75 -15.61 6.75 8.36
CA HIS A 75 -16.52 6.57 9.48
C HIS A 75 -15.78 6.33 10.81
N GLY A 76 -14.43 6.19 10.76
CA GLY A 76 -13.64 5.75 11.90
C GLY A 76 -13.88 4.27 12.25
N ILE A 77 -13.32 3.84 13.38
CA ILE A 77 -13.39 2.45 13.84
C ILE A 77 -14.64 2.28 14.72
N GLN A 78 -15.69 1.67 14.17
CA GLN A 78 -16.96 1.42 14.84
C GLN A 78 -17.39 -0.04 14.68
N PRO A 79 -17.06 -0.92 15.65
CA PRO A 79 -17.48 -2.33 15.61
C PRO A 79 -19.00 -2.48 15.63
N THR A 80 -19.52 -3.39 14.80
CA THR A 80 -20.97 -3.73 14.77
C THR A 80 -21.36 -4.72 15.86
N GLY A 81 -20.39 -5.45 16.43
CA GLY A 81 -20.59 -6.58 17.33
C GLY A 81 -20.81 -7.92 16.60
N THR A 82 -20.87 -7.94 15.26
CA THR A 82 -20.91 -9.18 14.49
C THR A 82 -19.48 -9.70 14.31
N THR A 83 -19.22 -10.92 14.78
CA THR A 83 -17.91 -11.56 14.72
C THR A 83 -18.01 -12.87 13.95
N HIS A 84 -17.00 -13.14 13.10
CA HIS A 84 -16.83 -14.38 12.36
C HIS A 84 -15.48 -15.01 12.73
N ARG A 85 -15.32 -16.33 12.54
CA ARG A 85 -14.00 -16.94 12.52
C ARG A 85 -13.30 -16.49 11.23
N LEU A 86 -12.00 -16.22 11.30
CA LEU A 86 -11.28 -15.72 10.11
C LEU A 86 -11.25 -16.76 8.97
N GLU A 87 -11.23 -18.05 9.31
CA GLU A 87 -11.26 -19.15 8.33
C GLU A 87 -12.60 -19.31 7.60
N ASP A 88 -13.71 -18.79 8.17
CA ASP A 88 -15.05 -18.89 7.58
C ASP A 88 -15.35 -17.76 6.59
N VAL A 89 -14.46 -16.79 6.44
CA VAL A 89 -14.62 -15.64 5.55
C VAL A 89 -13.48 -15.58 4.52
N ARG A 90 -13.76 -14.94 3.38
CA ARG A 90 -12.74 -14.70 2.37
C ARG A 90 -12.17 -13.28 2.52
N LEU A 91 -10.88 -13.18 2.83
CA LEU A 91 -10.19 -11.89 2.78
C LEU A 91 -10.10 -11.41 1.33
N VAL A 92 -10.28 -10.11 1.15
CA VAL A 92 -10.02 -9.38 -0.10
C VAL A 92 -8.98 -8.30 0.15
N ALA A 93 -8.53 -7.60 -0.89
CA ALA A 93 -7.58 -6.51 -0.70
C ALA A 93 -8.05 -5.58 0.42
N PRO A 94 -7.21 -5.32 1.45
CA PRO A 94 -7.62 -4.54 2.63
C PRO A 94 -7.92 -3.08 2.28
N ILE A 95 -7.44 -2.63 1.13
CA ILE A 95 -7.73 -1.32 0.55
C ILE A 95 -7.75 -1.41 -0.98
N ILE A 96 -8.65 -0.68 -1.62
CA ILE A 96 -8.58 -0.34 -3.03
C ILE A 96 -8.38 1.17 -3.08
N PRO A 97 -7.18 1.65 -3.45
CA PRO A 97 -6.89 3.08 -3.49
C PRO A 97 -7.88 3.83 -4.39
N ARG A 98 -8.47 4.89 -3.87
CA ARG A 98 -9.42 5.71 -4.64
C ARG A 98 -8.74 6.62 -5.64
N SER A 99 -7.47 6.91 -5.41
CA SER A 99 -6.70 7.87 -6.20
C SER A 99 -5.52 7.19 -6.89
N LYS A 100 -4.55 6.68 -6.13
CA LYS A 100 -3.33 6.14 -6.72
C LYS A 100 -2.60 5.14 -5.84
N ILE A 101 -1.75 4.37 -6.50
CA ILE A 101 -0.67 3.60 -5.88
C ILE A 101 0.63 4.20 -6.42
N VAL A 102 1.50 4.62 -5.51
CA VAL A 102 2.83 5.13 -5.82
C VAL A 102 3.82 4.01 -5.55
N GLY A 103 4.53 3.55 -6.57
CA GLY A 103 5.63 2.60 -6.43
C GLY A 103 6.96 3.32 -6.40
N VAL A 104 7.93 2.74 -5.70
CA VAL A 104 9.30 3.26 -5.58
C VAL A 104 10.26 2.31 -6.28
N GLY A 105 10.93 2.80 -7.30
CA GLY A 105 11.96 2.03 -8.02
C GLY A 105 13.33 2.17 -7.39
N ARG A 106 14.13 1.05 -7.40
CA ARG A 106 15.55 1.02 -7.03
C ARG A 106 15.86 1.50 -5.61
N ASN A 107 14.97 1.22 -4.68
CA ASN A 107 15.14 1.65 -3.28
C ASN A 107 15.99 0.69 -2.43
N TRP A 108 16.51 -0.38 -3.01
CA TRP A 108 17.38 -1.34 -2.34
C TRP A 108 18.68 -1.47 -3.13
N ALA A 109 19.84 -1.23 -2.46
CA ALA A 109 21.12 -1.19 -3.11
C ALA A 109 21.47 -2.53 -3.81
N ASP A 110 21.20 -3.65 -3.16
CA ASP A 110 21.46 -4.99 -3.69
C ASP A 110 20.54 -5.30 -4.88
N HIS A 111 19.27 -4.96 -4.82
CA HIS A 111 18.35 -5.12 -5.94
C HIS A 111 18.72 -4.22 -7.13
N ALA A 112 19.11 -2.97 -6.88
CA ALA A 112 19.60 -2.09 -7.94
C ALA A 112 20.82 -2.70 -8.66
N LYS A 113 21.78 -3.25 -7.89
CA LYS A 113 22.97 -3.92 -8.40
C LYS A 113 22.64 -5.21 -9.19
N GLU A 114 21.71 -6.04 -8.68
CA GLU A 114 21.22 -7.25 -9.35
C GLU A 114 20.71 -6.95 -10.78
N LEU A 115 20.00 -5.84 -10.94
CA LEU A 115 19.47 -5.37 -12.22
C LEU A 115 20.45 -4.51 -13.04
N GLY A 116 21.72 -4.35 -12.58
CA GLY A 116 22.74 -3.54 -13.26
C GLY A 116 22.48 -2.03 -13.24
N ASN A 117 21.72 -1.53 -12.26
CA ASN A 117 21.39 -0.13 -12.11
C ASN A 117 22.22 0.55 -11.01
N GLU A 118 22.39 1.87 -11.12
CA GLU A 118 22.92 2.70 -10.05
C GLU A 118 21.84 3.04 -9.02
N VAL A 119 22.26 3.22 -7.77
CA VAL A 119 21.40 3.74 -6.70
C VAL A 119 21.06 5.20 -7.00
N PRO A 120 19.78 5.59 -7.05
CA PRO A 120 19.40 6.96 -7.40
C PRO A 120 19.72 7.93 -6.25
N ALA A 121 20.02 9.19 -6.59
CA ALA A 121 20.25 10.27 -5.62
C ALA A 121 18.96 10.80 -4.96
N SER A 122 17.78 10.46 -5.51
CA SER A 122 16.46 10.79 -4.98
C SER A 122 15.46 9.68 -5.31
N PRO A 123 14.37 9.52 -4.54
CA PRO A 123 13.38 8.49 -4.80
C PRO A 123 12.83 8.56 -6.23
N GLN A 124 12.78 7.43 -6.91
CA GLN A 124 12.19 7.30 -8.24
C GLN A 124 10.79 6.73 -8.12
N PHE A 125 9.78 7.51 -8.49
CA PHE A 125 8.39 7.12 -8.38
C PHE A 125 7.79 6.72 -9.72
N PHE A 126 6.87 5.75 -9.67
CA PHE A 126 5.95 5.41 -10.75
C PHE A 126 4.54 5.20 -10.17
N LEU A 127 3.54 5.14 -11.02
CA LEU A 127 2.15 4.95 -10.62
C LEU A 127 1.62 3.61 -11.12
N LYS A 128 0.82 2.96 -10.28
CA LYS A 128 -0.03 1.82 -10.67
C LYS A 128 -1.50 2.24 -10.59
N PRO A 129 -2.36 1.83 -11.54
CA PRO A 129 -3.79 2.08 -11.44
C PRO A 129 -4.42 1.25 -10.30
N ASN A 130 -5.55 1.71 -9.78
CA ASN A 130 -6.27 0.97 -8.73
C ASN A 130 -6.84 -0.37 -9.21
N THR A 131 -7.08 -0.55 -10.51
CA THR A 131 -7.48 -1.83 -11.13
C THR A 131 -6.38 -2.89 -11.09
N ALA A 132 -5.14 -2.51 -10.77
CA ALA A 132 -4.06 -3.46 -10.54
C ALA A 132 -4.20 -4.22 -9.20
N VAL A 133 -5.05 -3.75 -8.27
CA VAL A 133 -5.17 -4.33 -6.93
C VAL A 133 -5.97 -5.64 -6.95
N VAL A 134 -5.42 -6.65 -6.29
CA VAL A 134 -6.09 -7.90 -5.93
C VAL A 134 -5.79 -8.25 -4.47
N GLY A 135 -6.65 -9.07 -3.87
CA GLY A 135 -6.52 -9.50 -2.47
C GLY A 135 -5.73 -10.79 -2.28
N PRO A 136 -5.61 -11.24 -1.01
CA PRO A 136 -4.95 -12.49 -0.68
C PRO A 136 -5.62 -13.68 -1.36
N ASN A 137 -4.80 -14.58 -1.94
CA ASN A 137 -5.25 -15.78 -2.67
C ASN A 137 -6.15 -15.52 -3.89
N GLU A 138 -6.40 -14.27 -4.28
CA GLU A 138 -7.06 -13.98 -5.55
C GLU A 138 -6.11 -14.32 -6.71
N PRO A 139 -6.57 -15.08 -7.73
CA PRO A 139 -5.69 -15.49 -8.81
C PRO A 139 -5.36 -14.31 -9.73
N VAL A 140 -4.08 -14.09 -9.98
CA VAL A 140 -3.58 -13.13 -10.95
C VAL A 140 -3.49 -13.80 -12.33
N THR A 141 -4.15 -13.23 -13.33
CA THR A 141 -4.02 -13.67 -14.71
C THR A 141 -2.76 -13.07 -15.31
N LEU A 142 -1.79 -13.92 -15.66
CA LEU A 142 -0.57 -13.48 -16.34
C LEU A 142 -0.92 -12.89 -17.71
N PRO A 143 -0.43 -11.69 -18.04
CA PRO A 143 -0.75 -11.05 -19.30
C PRO A 143 -0.17 -11.85 -20.49
N SER A 144 -0.99 -12.08 -21.52
CA SER A 144 -0.59 -12.88 -22.71
C SER A 144 0.50 -12.22 -23.54
N TRP A 145 0.78 -10.95 -23.32
CA TRP A 145 1.81 -10.16 -24.02
C TRP A 145 3.15 -10.10 -23.28
N SER A 146 3.28 -10.77 -22.13
CA SER A 146 4.53 -10.88 -21.37
C SER A 146 4.85 -12.32 -21.02
N ASP A 147 6.11 -12.69 -21.20
CA ASP A 147 6.66 -13.99 -20.82
C ASP A 147 7.48 -13.93 -19.52
N GLU A 148 7.71 -12.74 -18.98
CA GLU A 148 8.59 -12.53 -17.83
C GLU A 148 7.91 -11.68 -16.74
N VAL A 149 6.87 -12.19 -16.08
CA VAL A 149 6.28 -11.55 -14.91
C VAL A 149 7.04 -11.98 -13.66
N SER A 150 7.57 -11.02 -12.91
CA SER A 150 8.31 -11.23 -11.66
C SER A 150 7.52 -10.75 -10.45
N TYR A 151 7.73 -11.41 -9.30
CA TYR A 151 7.28 -10.97 -7.97
C TYR A 151 8.27 -9.99 -7.34
N GLU A 152 7.76 -9.12 -6.48
CA GLU A 152 8.51 -8.16 -5.66
C GLU A 152 7.79 -7.99 -4.31
N ALA A 153 8.29 -8.66 -3.26
CA ALA A 153 7.74 -8.52 -1.90
C ALA A 153 8.13 -7.16 -1.31
N GLU A 154 7.15 -6.41 -0.82
CA GLU A 154 7.32 -5.03 -0.35
C GLU A 154 6.52 -4.73 0.90
N LEU A 155 7.04 -3.86 1.75
CA LEU A 155 6.25 -3.11 2.72
C LEU A 155 5.41 -2.07 1.95
N ALA A 156 4.14 -1.98 2.25
CA ALA A 156 3.21 -1.01 1.66
C ALA A 156 2.66 -0.07 2.73
N VAL A 157 2.78 1.23 2.52
CA VAL A 157 2.25 2.28 3.41
C VAL A 157 0.87 2.68 2.95
N VAL A 158 -0.10 2.73 3.86
CA VAL A 158 -1.47 3.19 3.59
C VAL A 158 -1.67 4.57 4.19
N ILE A 159 -2.04 5.54 3.38
CA ILE A 159 -2.29 6.92 3.81
C ILE A 159 -3.66 7.03 4.49
N GLY A 160 -3.72 7.74 5.61
CA GLY A 160 -4.93 7.91 6.42
C GLY A 160 -5.59 9.28 6.31
N THR A 161 -4.84 10.30 5.89
CA THR A 161 -5.30 11.69 5.91
C THR A 161 -4.89 12.41 4.63
N ILE A 162 -5.74 13.32 4.12
CA ILE A 162 -5.36 14.20 3.00
C ILE A 162 -4.14 15.02 3.42
N CYS A 163 -3.07 14.91 2.65
CA CYS A 163 -1.82 15.60 2.97
C CYS A 163 -1.03 16.03 1.73
N LYS A 164 -0.20 17.04 1.92
CA LYS A 164 0.70 17.62 0.93
C LYS A 164 1.87 18.27 1.68
N ASP A 165 3.09 18.17 1.12
CA ASP A 165 4.32 18.77 1.65
C ASP A 165 4.56 18.40 3.14
N VAL A 166 4.42 17.10 3.46
CA VAL A 166 4.54 16.57 4.82
C VAL A 166 6.02 16.48 5.20
N PRO A 167 6.47 17.16 6.28
CA PRO A 167 7.83 16.98 6.76
C PRO A 167 8.02 15.58 7.34
N VAL A 168 9.23 15.02 7.20
CA VAL A 168 9.59 13.66 7.67
C VAL A 168 9.16 13.41 9.12
N SER A 169 9.32 14.40 10.01
CA SER A 169 8.95 14.31 11.43
C SER A 169 7.44 14.22 11.70
N ARG A 170 6.59 14.42 10.69
CA ARG A 170 5.13 14.39 10.80
C ARG A 170 4.47 13.33 9.93
N VAL A 171 5.24 12.43 9.35
CA VAL A 171 4.71 11.35 8.51
C VAL A 171 3.75 10.45 9.28
N ASP A 172 4.06 10.14 10.54
CA ASP A 172 3.19 9.31 11.39
C ASP A 172 1.80 9.93 11.63
N ASP A 173 1.63 11.24 11.46
CA ASP A 173 0.35 11.93 11.59
C ASP A 173 -0.60 11.66 10.41
N VAL A 174 -0.08 11.19 9.29
CA VAL A 174 -0.83 11.03 8.03
C VAL A 174 -0.94 9.59 7.55
N VAL A 175 -0.19 8.66 8.16
CA VAL A 175 -0.24 7.23 7.86
C VAL A 175 -1.40 6.58 8.62
N PHE A 176 -2.18 5.73 7.94
CA PHE A 176 -3.21 4.90 8.56
C PHE A 176 -2.63 3.61 9.13
N GLY A 177 -1.68 3.02 8.40
CA GLY A 177 -1.03 1.77 8.76
C GLY A 177 -0.25 1.18 7.58
N TYR A 178 0.09 -0.08 7.70
CA TYR A 178 1.00 -0.78 6.81
C TYR A 178 0.43 -2.15 6.41
N THR A 179 0.74 -2.58 5.20
CA THR A 179 0.33 -3.89 4.68
C THR A 179 1.46 -4.50 3.85
N VAL A 180 1.31 -5.75 3.46
CA VAL A 180 2.23 -6.38 2.51
C VAL A 180 1.76 -6.09 1.09
N GLY A 181 2.71 -5.74 0.20
CA GLY A 181 2.50 -5.62 -1.22
C GLY A 181 3.32 -6.62 -2.02
N ASN A 182 2.86 -6.92 -3.23
CA ASN A 182 3.63 -7.63 -4.23
C ASN A 182 3.59 -6.82 -5.53
N ASP A 183 4.69 -6.11 -5.86
CA ASP A 183 4.77 -5.27 -7.05
C ASP A 183 5.10 -6.10 -8.30
N LEU A 184 4.10 -6.85 -8.79
CA LEU A 184 4.27 -7.68 -9.98
C LEU A 184 4.71 -6.86 -11.18
N THR A 185 5.75 -7.35 -11.85
CA THR A 185 6.44 -6.61 -12.91
C THR A 185 6.65 -7.46 -14.15
N ALA A 186 6.12 -7.02 -15.29
CA ALA A 186 6.45 -7.58 -16.60
C ALA A 186 7.82 -7.06 -17.04
N ARG A 187 8.88 -7.85 -16.86
CA ARG A 187 10.28 -7.43 -17.04
C ARG A 187 10.63 -7.12 -18.50
N ASP A 188 10.07 -7.86 -19.43
CA ASP A 188 10.22 -7.61 -20.88
C ASP A 188 9.66 -6.22 -21.24
N ALA A 189 8.47 -5.87 -20.77
CA ALA A 189 7.90 -4.55 -20.94
C ALA A 189 8.70 -3.47 -20.19
N GLN A 190 9.18 -3.76 -18.97
CA GLN A 190 9.98 -2.81 -18.19
C GLN A 190 11.28 -2.41 -18.91
N ARG A 191 11.89 -3.34 -19.67
CA ARG A 191 13.11 -3.08 -20.43
C ARG A 191 12.86 -2.32 -21.74
N THR A 192 11.70 -2.49 -22.35
CA THR A 192 11.40 -1.97 -23.69
C THR A 192 10.63 -0.65 -23.67
N ASP A 193 9.79 -0.44 -22.67
CA ASP A 193 8.94 0.74 -22.59
C ASP A 193 9.69 1.91 -21.93
N LEU A 194 9.49 3.12 -22.45
CA LEU A 194 10.03 4.34 -21.83
C LEU A 194 9.37 4.66 -20.49
N GLN A 195 8.11 4.24 -20.31
CA GLN A 195 7.32 4.41 -19.10
C GLN A 195 6.86 3.05 -18.58
N TRP A 196 6.92 2.83 -17.28
CA TRP A 196 6.61 1.53 -16.67
C TRP A 196 5.10 1.26 -16.49
N ALA A 197 4.23 2.09 -17.10
CA ALA A 197 2.79 1.94 -16.92
C ALA A 197 2.27 0.54 -17.28
N ARG A 198 2.68 -0.01 -18.44
CA ARG A 198 2.31 -1.37 -18.86
C ARG A 198 3.02 -2.43 -18.02
N ALA A 199 4.30 -2.23 -17.74
CA ALA A 199 5.12 -3.20 -17.00
C ALA A 199 4.64 -3.41 -15.55
N LYS A 200 4.12 -2.37 -14.92
CA LYS A 200 3.76 -2.31 -13.49
C LYS A 200 2.25 -2.16 -13.22
N GLY A 201 1.44 -1.86 -14.25
CA GLY A 201 0.04 -1.45 -14.08
C GLY A 201 -0.99 -2.37 -14.72
N PHE A 202 -0.63 -3.58 -15.18
CA PHE A 202 -1.63 -4.53 -15.69
C PHE A 202 -2.58 -5.00 -14.58
N ASP A 203 -3.75 -5.47 -14.94
CA ASP A 203 -4.76 -5.92 -13.98
C ASP A 203 -4.19 -7.05 -13.10
N GLY A 204 -4.34 -6.89 -11.79
CA GLY A 204 -3.78 -7.82 -10.81
C GLY A 204 -2.29 -7.62 -10.49
N ALA A 205 -1.62 -6.61 -11.05
CA ALA A 205 -0.19 -6.37 -10.83
C ALA A 205 0.16 -5.82 -9.43
N CYS A 206 -0.80 -5.66 -8.53
CA CYS A 206 -0.59 -5.15 -7.18
C CYS A 206 -1.39 -5.93 -6.14
N PRO A 207 -1.04 -7.20 -5.85
CA PRO A 207 -1.58 -7.88 -4.68
C PRO A 207 -1.29 -7.10 -3.41
N LEU A 208 -2.29 -6.93 -2.53
CA LEU A 208 -2.20 -6.27 -1.23
C LEU A 208 -2.88 -7.11 -0.13
N GLY A 209 -2.29 -7.17 1.06
CA GLY A 209 -2.87 -7.88 2.19
C GLY A 209 -1.83 -8.40 3.19
N PRO A 210 -2.23 -9.27 4.14
CA PRO A 210 -3.58 -9.79 4.35
C PRO A 210 -4.52 -8.76 5.00
N TRP A 211 -3.99 -7.83 5.78
CA TRP A 211 -4.67 -6.73 6.50
C TRP A 211 -3.77 -5.51 6.59
N ILE A 212 -4.26 -4.43 7.15
CA ILE A 212 -3.49 -3.24 7.51
C ILE A 212 -3.21 -3.30 9.01
N GLU A 213 -1.92 -3.28 9.37
CA GLU A 213 -1.46 -3.11 10.75
C GLU A 213 -1.32 -1.62 11.05
N THR A 214 -2.04 -1.12 12.07
CA THR A 214 -2.12 0.32 12.34
C THR A 214 -1.00 0.85 13.24
N GLU A 215 -0.31 0.00 13.99
CA GLU A 215 0.69 0.37 15.00
C GLU A 215 2.01 -0.40 14.80
N LEU A 216 2.48 -0.47 13.56
CA LEU A 216 3.77 -1.08 13.26
C LEU A 216 4.90 -0.05 13.44
N ASP A 217 5.94 -0.38 14.20
CA ASP A 217 7.21 0.36 14.12
C ASP A 217 7.93 -0.04 12.84
N VAL A 218 8.01 0.86 11.88
CA VAL A 218 8.56 0.59 10.54
C VAL A 218 10.05 0.85 10.43
N GLU A 219 10.66 1.43 11.46
CA GLU A 219 12.10 1.73 11.53
C GLU A 219 12.69 1.24 12.86
N PRO A 220 12.40 -0.03 13.28
CA PRO A 220 13.01 -0.56 14.48
C PRO A 220 14.53 -0.75 14.30
N ALA A 221 15.25 -0.90 15.38
CA ALA A 221 16.68 -1.20 15.32
C ALA A 221 16.89 -2.53 14.57
N GLY A 222 17.55 -2.48 13.41
CA GLY A 222 17.75 -3.63 12.53
C GLY A 222 16.72 -3.78 11.40
N GLY A 223 15.69 -2.94 11.35
CA GLY A 223 14.63 -2.95 10.34
C GLY A 223 13.61 -4.08 10.52
N LEU A 224 12.64 -4.14 9.64
CA LEU A 224 11.66 -5.22 9.53
C LEU A 224 12.12 -6.22 8.46
N ARG A 225 12.05 -7.50 8.76
CA ARG A 225 12.35 -8.53 7.77
C ARG A 225 11.28 -8.57 6.69
N ILE A 226 11.71 -8.65 5.42
CA ILE A 226 10.86 -8.86 4.25
C ILE A 226 11.33 -10.11 3.53
N THR A 227 10.42 -11.07 3.33
CA THR A 227 10.74 -12.32 2.63
C THR A 227 9.74 -12.61 1.51
N SER A 228 10.18 -13.38 0.52
CA SER A 228 9.27 -14.06 -0.39
C SER A 228 9.62 -15.53 -0.54
N ARG A 229 8.59 -16.35 -0.74
CA ARG A 229 8.71 -17.77 -1.08
C ARG A 229 7.98 -18.05 -2.39
N LEU A 230 8.63 -18.77 -3.29
CA LEU A 230 8.01 -19.30 -4.51
C LEU A 230 7.83 -20.81 -4.32
N ASP A 231 6.59 -21.28 -4.28
CA ASP A 231 6.24 -22.69 -4.05
C ASP A 231 6.92 -23.25 -2.78
N GLY A 232 7.01 -22.43 -1.71
CA GLY A 232 7.63 -22.78 -0.43
C GLY A 232 9.14 -22.56 -0.36
N GLU A 233 9.83 -22.31 -1.47
CA GLU A 233 11.26 -22.02 -1.49
C GLU A 233 11.54 -20.55 -1.31
N THR A 234 12.34 -20.18 -0.30
CA THR A 234 12.72 -18.78 -0.03
C THR A 234 13.52 -18.21 -1.20
N ARG A 235 13.11 -17.05 -1.68
CA ARG A 235 13.71 -16.32 -2.80
C ARG A 235 14.26 -14.97 -2.39
N GLN A 236 13.45 -14.18 -1.68
CA GLN A 236 13.88 -12.90 -1.12
C GLN A 236 13.98 -13.02 0.40
N ASP A 237 15.02 -12.42 0.96
CA ASP A 237 15.24 -12.33 2.40
C ASP A 237 16.08 -11.08 2.67
N GLY A 238 15.43 -10.01 3.09
CA GLY A 238 16.05 -8.70 3.33
C GLY A 238 15.44 -8.01 4.52
N THR A 239 15.96 -6.82 4.84
CA THR A 239 15.46 -6.00 5.95
C THR A 239 15.23 -4.57 5.50
N THR A 240 14.19 -3.90 6.01
CA THR A 240 13.94 -2.47 5.70
C THR A 240 15.09 -1.54 6.09
N ALA A 241 16.02 -2.01 6.94
CA ALA A 241 17.25 -1.28 7.25
C ALA A 241 18.20 -1.12 6.04
N ASP A 242 18.06 -1.96 5.01
CA ASP A 242 18.84 -1.91 3.77
C ASP A 242 18.24 -1.01 2.70
N MET A 243 17.10 -0.37 2.99
CA MET A 243 16.50 0.62 2.10
C MET A 243 17.41 1.85 1.95
N VAL A 244 17.51 2.36 0.72
CA VAL A 244 18.26 3.61 0.41
C VAL A 244 17.56 4.82 1.02
N PHE A 245 16.23 4.86 0.87
CA PHE A 245 15.36 5.88 1.45
C PHE A 245 14.41 5.20 2.43
N GLY A 246 14.40 5.64 3.68
CA GLY A 246 13.55 5.11 4.73
C GLY A 246 12.05 5.39 4.46
N VAL A 247 11.19 4.67 5.17
CA VAL A 247 9.72 4.77 4.95
C VAL A 247 9.22 6.21 5.09
N ARG A 248 9.67 6.92 6.13
CA ARG A 248 9.25 8.32 6.37
C ARG A 248 9.75 9.27 5.30
N GLU A 249 10.97 9.06 4.78
CA GLU A 249 11.51 9.85 3.67
C GLU A 249 10.71 9.65 2.40
N LEU A 250 10.30 8.41 2.09
CA LEU A 250 9.48 8.09 0.92
C LEU A 250 8.10 8.75 0.97
N VAL A 251 7.43 8.70 2.12
CA VAL A 251 6.11 9.36 2.30
C VAL A 251 6.25 10.88 2.18
N ALA A 252 7.26 11.47 2.80
CA ALA A 252 7.53 12.91 2.70
C ALA A 252 7.77 13.30 1.23
N ALA A 253 8.68 12.63 0.53
CA ALA A 253 9.00 12.89 -0.88
C ALA A 253 7.79 12.68 -1.81
N ALA A 254 7.00 11.63 -1.60
CA ALA A 254 5.76 11.42 -2.36
C ALA A 254 4.75 12.55 -2.12
N SER A 255 4.66 13.06 -0.88
CA SER A 255 3.77 14.16 -0.54
C SER A 255 4.19 15.51 -1.14
N GLU A 256 5.49 15.70 -1.44
CA GLU A 256 5.98 16.88 -2.19
C GLU A 256 5.52 16.86 -3.65
N MET A 257 5.42 15.67 -4.26
CA MET A 257 4.99 15.54 -5.66
C MET A 257 3.47 15.52 -5.80
N PHE A 258 2.79 14.77 -4.92
CA PHE A 258 1.36 14.50 -5.02
C PHE A 258 0.61 14.97 -3.77
N THR A 259 -0.61 15.47 -3.93
CA THR A 259 -1.57 15.42 -2.83
C THR A 259 -1.92 13.96 -2.60
N LEU A 260 -1.64 13.44 -1.40
CA LEU A 260 -2.00 12.09 -1.00
C LEU A 260 -3.39 12.11 -0.36
N LEU A 261 -4.19 11.10 -0.63
CA LEU A 261 -5.56 10.95 -0.15
C LEU A 261 -5.69 9.73 0.78
N PRO A 262 -6.69 9.70 1.69
CA PRO A 262 -6.97 8.51 2.48
C PRO A 262 -7.17 7.28 1.61
N GLY A 263 -6.44 6.22 1.93
CA GLY A 263 -6.41 4.98 1.16
C GLY A 263 -5.44 4.94 -0.02
N ASP A 264 -4.71 6.02 -0.33
CA ASP A 264 -3.58 5.91 -1.25
C ASP A 264 -2.50 4.99 -0.66
N VAL A 265 -1.80 4.28 -1.52
CA VAL A 265 -0.77 3.31 -1.11
C VAL A 265 0.59 3.72 -1.67
N ILE A 266 1.64 3.57 -0.87
CA ILE A 266 3.04 3.72 -1.31
C ILE A 266 3.72 2.36 -1.13
N LEU A 267 4.19 1.76 -2.23
CA LEU A 267 5.05 0.58 -2.25
C LEU A 267 6.50 1.03 -2.09
N THR A 268 7.24 0.45 -1.13
CA THR A 268 8.53 1.00 -0.69
C THR A 268 9.75 0.43 -1.41
N GLY A 269 9.53 -0.43 -2.40
CA GLY A 269 10.58 -1.17 -3.08
C GLY A 269 10.85 -2.54 -2.43
N THR A 270 11.59 -3.38 -3.14
CA THR A 270 11.82 -4.80 -2.82
C THR A 270 13.29 -5.13 -2.66
N PRO A 271 13.67 -6.07 -1.76
CA PRO A 271 15.03 -6.60 -1.69
C PRO A 271 15.42 -7.44 -2.92
N GLY A 272 16.68 -7.78 -3.05
CA GLY A 272 17.19 -8.71 -4.06
C GLY A 272 16.56 -10.11 -3.97
N GLY A 273 16.70 -10.91 -5.04
CA GLY A 273 16.14 -12.27 -5.13
C GLY A 273 14.78 -12.34 -5.84
N VAL A 274 14.45 -11.33 -6.65
CA VAL A 274 13.26 -11.35 -7.52
C VAL A 274 13.38 -12.47 -8.57
N GLY A 275 12.25 -13.00 -9.02
CA GLY A 275 12.23 -14.07 -10.03
C GLY A 275 10.92 -14.11 -10.78
N THR A 276 10.91 -14.80 -11.93
CA THR A 276 9.72 -14.98 -12.76
C THR A 276 8.78 -16.03 -12.18
N VAL A 277 7.50 -15.84 -12.43
CA VAL A 277 6.44 -16.77 -12.07
C VAL A 277 5.83 -17.44 -13.29
N GLN A 278 5.32 -18.64 -13.10
CA GLN A 278 4.60 -19.42 -14.09
C GLN A 278 3.17 -19.70 -13.65
N GLU A 279 2.32 -20.12 -14.60
CA GLU A 279 0.98 -20.60 -14.27
C GLU A 279 1.02 -21.73 -13.25
N GLY A 280 0.11 -21.70 -12.28
CA GLY A 280 -0.03 -22.69 -11.21
C GLY A 280 0.89 -22.44 -10.01
N GLN A 281 1.89 -21.58 -10.11
CA GLN A 281 2.77 -21.27 -8.99
C GLN A 281 2.12 -20.37 -7.96
N ARG A 282 2.68 -20.39 -6.74
CA ARG A 282 2.28 -19.59 -5.58
C ARG A 282 3.47 -18.80 -5.05
N VAL A 283 3.29 -17.50 -4.89
CA VAL A 283 4.23 -16.62 -4.19
C VAL A 283 3.61 -16.23 -2.85
N GLU A 284 4.40 -16.31 -1.80
CA GLU A 284 4.10 -15.79 -0.47
C GLU A 284 5.07 -14.66 -0.17
N ALA A 285 4.56 -13.44 -0.09
CA ALA A 285 5.28 -12.27 0.38
C ALA A 285 4.96 -12.06 1.86
N GLU A 286 5.97 -11.80 2.68
CA GLU A 286 5.82 -11.63 4.12
C GLU A 286 6.61 -10.42 4.61
N VAL A 287 5.98 -9.63 5.47
CA VAL A 287 6.62 -8.54 6.22
C VAL A 287 6.44 -8.83 7.69
N GLU A 288 7.54 -8.79 8.44
CA GLU A 288 7.56 -8.97 9.89
C GLU A 288 6.57 -8.04 10.58
N GLY A 289 5.77 -8.60 11.51
CA GLY A 289 4.75 -7.84 12.24
C GLY A 289 3.43 -7.61 11.50
N ILE A 290 3.35 -7.99 10.21
CA ILE A 290 2.10 -7.89 9.43
C ILE A 290 1.54 -9.28 9.13
N GLY A 291 2.31 -10.15 8.46
CA GLY A 291 1.89 -11.48 8.07
C GLY A 291 2.18 -11.79 6.60
N ILE A 292 1.46 -12.78 6.06
CA ILE A 292 1.73 -13.36 4.74
C ILE A 292 0.63 -12.97 3.75
N LEU A 293 1.06 -12.41 2.61
CA LEU A 293 0.25 -12.20 1.42
C LEU A 293 0.56 -13.29 0.39
N ALA A 294 -0.39 -14.16 0.13
CA ALA A 294 -0.25 -15.19 -0.88
C ALA A 294 -0.90 -14.77 -2.21
N THR A 295 -0.17 -14.99 -3.30
CA THR A 295 -0.58 -14.73 -4.67
C THR A 295 -0.48 -16.02 -5.49
N VAL A 296 -1.51 -16.37 -6.25
CA VAL A 296 -1.53 -17.52 -7.16
C VAL A 296 -1.67 -17.04 -8.61
N PHE A 297 -1.09 -17.77 -9.56
CA PHE A 297 -1.01 -17.32 -10.95
C PHE A 297 -1.74 -18.27 -11.89
N ARG A 298 -2.39 -17.70 -12.91
CA ARG A 298 -3.05 -18.43 -14.00
C ARG A 298 -2.80 -17.74 -15.35
N ARG A 299 -3.00 -18.45 -16.44
CA ARG A 299 -3.05 -17.91 -17.81
C ARG A 299 -4.45 -18.01 -18.40
#